data_b148f085b76b005f2203fa717ac2ae83
#
_entry.id   b148f085b76b005f2203fa717ac2ae83
#
_cell.length_a   1.000
_cell.length_b   1.000
_cell.length_c   1.000
_cell.angle_alpha   90.00
_cell.angle_beta   90.00
_cell.angle_gamma   90.00
#
_symmetry.space_group_name_H-M   'P 1'
#
loop_
_entity.id
_entity.type
_entity.pdbx_description
1 polymer ?
#
loop_
_entity_poly.entity_id
_entity_poly.type
_entity_poly.pdbx_seq_one_letter_code
_entity_poly.pdbx_strand_id
1 'polypeptide(L)'
;MRSTHLALLLFLSFGLSAQTSLNIALKSQTTYLNDMNDIWGYTSASGREFALGGTTAGVSIVDVTNPASPTKKQFIQGPYSIWRDLKTWDHYAYVTHDNTFAWNTIPDHGLLIIDLDSIDNASPTYKTMNPIIQTPLGSMDTLQTAHNIYIDENGYAYLFGANVGNGGALIFDVATDPWNPTYVGIYDDYYFHDGMVRGDTIWGSAVYQGKFVVVDASVKDSTVVLATHGTPNAFTHNSWISDDNSVLFTTDEIGDAFLTAYDVSDLANITELDRIQTSLGISVIPHNAHVYDQWVVTSYYTAGVQIVDAKYPELLVEVGFYDTSPSFSGNGFYGNWGAYPYFESDAIICSDIEEGLFVLEPTYKEASRVHVVVYDSITGAPLSNSDIVFDIASDTLQSSIDGLANAGTHLSVLDSISVKLAGFVTHKSAFQWQAGVFDTLEVALLNVNNVGIQDAAHSAIVLQPNPNNGTFQLTSVEDGAYQLMDGSGRRLEEGLLSKHWITLKNKYAHGTYYLRVQWGSQAKTFPVMLLP
;
A
#
# COMPACT_ATOMS: atom_id res chain seq x y z
N MET A 1 19.11 -46.33 53.05
CA MET A 1 19.01 -45.97 51.60
C MET A 1 17.86 -44.99 51.43
N ARG A 2 18.17 -43.74 51.24
CA ARG A 2 17.18 -42.69 50.96
C ARG A 2 17.22 -42.47 49.44
N SER A 3 16.15 -42.79 48.74
CA SER A 3 15.98 -42.50 47.31
C SER A 3 15.46 -41.07 47.13
N THR A 4 16.27 -40.23 46.55
CA THR A 4 15.91 -38.87 46.09
C THR A 4 15.29 -38.99 44.72
N HIS A 5 13.99 -38.67 44.60
CA HIS A 5 13.33 -38.51 43.32
C HIS A 5 13.61 -37.10 42.79
N LEU A 6 14.34 -37.04 41.68
CA LEU A 6 14.57 -35.81 40.90
C LEU A 6 13.36 -35.61 40.00
N ALA A 7 12.50 -34.64 40.28
CA ALA A 7 11.43 -34.25 39.41
C ALA A 7 11.99 -33.32 38.29
N LEU A 8 12.03 -33.82 37.06
CA LEU A 8 12.40 -33.05 35.88
C LEU A 8 11.17 -32.21 35.45
N LEU A 9 11.17 -30.92 35.75
CA LEU A 9 10.21 -29.97 35.24
C LEU A 9 10.58 -29.66 33.78
N LEU A 10 9.83 -30.23 32.82
CA LEU A 10 9.85 -29.77 31.44
C LEU A 10 9.14 -28.42 31.37
N PHE A 11 9.88 -27.34 31.19
CA PHE A 11 9.32 -26.07 30.70
C PHE A 11 9.06 -26.20 29.19
N LEU A 12 7.81 -26.44 28.80
CA LEU A 12 7.34 -26.16 27.45
C LEU A 12 7.28 -24.64 27.31
N SER A 13 8.29 -24.07 26.69
CA SER A 13 8.20 -22.70 26.16
C SER A 13 7.26 -22.74 24.97
N PHE A 14 5.99 -22.40 25.17
CA PHE A 14 5.15 -21.92 24.09
C PHE A 14 5.75 -20.59 23.64
N GLY A 15 6.42 -20.59 22.52
CA GLY A 15 6.73 -19.36 21.81
C GLY A 15 5.39 -18.75 21.41
N LEU A 16 4.91 -17.77 22.15
CA LEU A 16 3.91 -16.84 21.66
C LEU A 16 4.60 -16.10 20.51
N SER A 17 4.30 -16.47 19.27
CA SER A 17 4.52 -15.58 18.13
C SER A 17 3.76 -14.31 18.47
N ALA A 18 4.46 -13.23 18.74
CA ALA A 18 3.81 -11.95 18.89
C ALA A 18 3.21 -11.60 17.51
N GLN A 19 1.91 -11.42 17.46
CA GLN A 19 1.21 -10.95 16.28
C GLN A 19 1.85 -9.62 15.85
N THR A 20 2.34 -9.57 14.63
CA THR A 20 3.00 -8.37 14.11
C THR A 20 1.96 -7.43 13.52
N SER A 21 2.05 -6.15 13.86
CA SER A 21 1.19 -5.11 13.30
C SER A 21 1.92 -3.78 13.21
N LEU A 22 1.54 -2.98 12.24
CA LEU A 22 2.00 -1.61 12.06
C LEU A 22 0.79 -0.70 11.84
N ASN A 23 0.60 0.31 12.67
CA ASN A 23 -0.47 1.31 12.56
C ASN A 23 -1.91 0.73 12.47
N ILE A 24 -2.12 -0.53 12.85
CA ILE A 24 -3.42 -1.18 12.92
C ILE A 24 -3.52 -1.91 14.27
N ALA A 25 -4.62 -1.69 14.98
CA ALA A 25 -4.90 -2.32 16.26
C ALA A 25 -6.09 -3.27 16.17
N LEU A 26 -5.99 -4.45 16.81
CA LEU A 26 -7.12 -5.35 16.98
C LEU A 26 -8.14 -4.77 17.97
N LYS A 27 -9.40 -4.69 17.58
CA LYS A 27 -10.52 -4.37 18.48
C LYS A 27 -11.20 -5.64 18.97
N SER A 28 -11.48 -6.57 18.07
CA SER A 28 -12.09 -7.86 18.41
C SER A 28 -11.92 -8.89 17.30
N GLN A 29 -12.09 -10.15 17.70
CA GLN A 29 -12.13 -11.31 16.81
C GLN A 29 -13.37 -12.14 17.12
N THR A 30 -14.04 -12.66 16.09
CA THR A 30 -15.17 -13.58 16.21
C THR A 30 -14.89 -14.85 15.43
N THR A 31 -14.74 -15.95 16.11
CA THR A 31 -14.43 -17.25 15.51
C THR A 31 -15.68 -17.96 14.98
N TYR A 32 -15.48 -18.84 14.01
CA TYR A 32 -16.52 -19.66 13.38
C TYR A 32 -16.14 -21.13 13.38
N LEU A 33 -17.12 -22.00 13.20
CA LEU A 33 -16.90 -23.43 12.98
C LEU A 33 -16.63 -23.78 11.52
N ASN A 34 -17.00 -22.88 10.62
CA ASN A 34 -16.85 -23.00 9.17
C ASN A 34 -15.87 -21.93 8.71
N ASP A 35 -15.05 -22.27 7.74
CA ASP A 35 -14.11 -21.33 7.15
C ASP A 35 -14.85 -20.13 6.56
N MET A 36 -14.25 -18.94 6.70
CA MET A 36 -14.79 -17.74 6.10
C MET A 36 -14.33 -17.59 4.64
N ASN A 37 -15.10 -16.79 3.90
CA ASN A 37 -14.80 -16.36 2.54
C ASN A 37 -14.75 -14.84 2.51
N ASP A 38 -15.40 -14.22 1.52
CA ASP A 38 -15.41 -12.77 1.39
C ASP A 38 -16.27 -12.08 2.45
N ILE A 39 -16.11 -10.76 2.54
CA ILE A 39 -16.76 -9.92 3.53
C ILE A 39 -17.16 -8.58 2.92
N TRP A 40 -18.33 -8.06 3.35
CA TRP A 40 -18.77 -6.73 3.00
C TRP A 40 -19.36 -6.02 4.21
N GLY A 41 -19.40 -4.69 4.21
CA GLY A 41 -20.00 -3.88 5.24
C GLY A 41 -21.39 -3.36 4.86
N TYR A 42 -22.24 -3.12 5.87
CA TYR A 42 -23.50 -2.43 5.72
C TYR A 42 -23.71 -1.46 6.89
N THR A 43 -24.08 -0.22 6.59
CA THR A 43 -24.50 0.76 7.60
C THR A 43 -25.99 0.97 7.50
N SER A 44 -26.72 0.71 8.58
CA SER A 44 -28.18 0.90 8.62
C SER A 44 -28.57 2.38 8.66
N ALA A 45 -29.84 2.67 8.40
CA ALA A 45 -30.38 4.03 8.48
C ALA A 45 -30.21 4.69 9.87
N SER A 46 -30.00 3.91 10.93
CA SER A 46 -29.71 4.41 12.28
C SER A 46 -28.22 4.68 12.52
N GLY A 47 -27.34 4.42 11.56
CA GLY A 47 -25.88 4.55 11.66
C GLY A 47 -25.21 3.36 12.35
N ARG A 48 -25.89 2.22 12.49
CA ARG A 48 -25.26 0.99 13.01
C ARG A 48 -24.53 0.27 11.89
N GLU A 49 -23.37 -0.27 12.22
CA GLU A 49 -22.48 -0.94 11.28
C GLU A 49 -22.55 -2.46 11.43
N PHE A 50 -22.65 -3.16 10.31
CA PHE A 50 -22.78 -4.61 10.25
C PHE A 50 -21.78 -5.21 9.30
N ALA A 51 -21.10 -6.28 9.75
CA ALA A 51 -20.29 -7.14 8.90
C ALA A 51 -21.18 -8.24 8.31
N LEU A 52 -21.14 -8.35 6.99
CA LEU A 52 -21.78 -9.42 6.22
C LEU A 52 -20.65 -10.35 5.76
N GLY A 53 -20.47 -11.47 6.44
CA GLY A 53 -19.38 -12.41 6.18
C GLY A 53 -19.88 -13.67 5.47
N GLY A 54 -19.31 -13.97 4.31
CA GLY A 54 -19.44 -15.28 3.66
C GLY A 54 -18.71 -16.35 4.47
N THR A 55 -19.31 -17.53 4.53
CA THR A 55 -18.68 -18.72 5.08
C THR A 55 -18.92 -19.91 4.16
N THR A 56 -18.19 -21.00 4.34
CA THR A 56 -18.43 -22.22 3.56
C THR A 56 -19.85 -22.79 3.71
N ALA A 57 -20.59 -22.42 4.78
CA ALA A 57 -21.94 -22.92 5.06
C ALA A 57 -23.07 -21.88 4.86
N GLY A 58 -22.73 -20.63 4.52
CA GLY A 58 -23.74 -19.59 4.34
C GLY A 58 -23.23 -18.19 4.67
N VAL A 59 -24.11 -17.28 5.09
CA VAL A 59 -23.82 -15.88 5.39
C VAL A 59 -24.00 -15.59 6.87
N SER A 60 -23.01 -15.00 7.50
CA SER A 60 -23.07 -14.49 8.88
C SER A 60 -23.26 -12.99 8.88
N ILE A 61 -24.24 -12.51 9.64
CA ILE A 61 -24.49 -11.07 9.85
C ILE A 61 -24.15 -10.74 11.29
N VAL A 62 -23.21 -9.80 11.47
CA VAL A 62 -22.66 -9.42 12.77
C VAL A 62 -22.75 -7.91 12.94
N ASP A 63 -23.36 -7.45 14.03
CA ASP A 63 -23.33 -6.05 14.44
C ASP A 63 -21.94 -5.72 14.99
N VAL A 64 -21.24 -4.81 14.34
CA VAL A 64 -19.88 -4.34 14.68
C VAL A 64 -19.88 -2.88 15.12
N THR A 65 -21.03 -2.27 15.33
CA THR A 65 -21.20 -0.87 15.80
C THR A 65 -20.35 -0.59 17.05
N ASN A 66 -20.23 -1.58 17.94
CA ASN A 66 -19.20 -1.54 18.98
C ASN A 66 -18.06 -2.47 18.57
N PRO A 67 -16.96 -1.94 18.00
CA PRO A 67 -15.89 -2.75 17.45
C PRO A 67 -15.20 -3.66 18.49
N ALA A 68 -15.27 -3.31 19.79
CA ALA A 68 -14.71 -4.14 20.87
C ALA A 68 -15.63 -5.28 21.33
N SER A 69 -16.92 -5.29 20.90
CA SER A 69 -17.90 -6.29 21.34
C SER A 69 -18.93 -6.57 20.25
N PRO A 70 -18.52 -7.22 19.14
CA PRO A 70 -19.43 -7.56 18.06
C PRO A 70 -20.49 -8.55 18.49
N THR A 71 -21.69 -8.47 17.88
CA THR A 71 -22.83 -9.31 18.22
C THR A 71 -23.39 -9.99 16.99
N LYS A 72 -23.37 -11.32 16.95
CA LYS A 72 -24.00 -12.10 15.86
C LYS A 72 -25.51 -11.85 15.84
N LYS A 73 -26.02 -11.42 14.70
CA LYS A 73 -27.45 -11.12 14.50
C LYS A 73 -28.18 -12.29 13.87
N GLN A 74 -27.63 -12.84 12.80
CA GLN A 74 -28.24 -13.92 12.04
C GLN A 74 -27.19 -14.74 11.31
N PHE A 75 -27.51 -16.01 11.07
CA PHE A 75 -26.82 -16.86 10.14
C PHE A 75 -27.84 -17.37 9.12
N ILE A 76 -27.58 -17.12 7.83
CA ILE A 76 -28.40 -17.60 6.72
C ILE A 76 -27.66 -18.76 6.08
N GLN A 77 -28.21 -19.97 6.23
CA GLN A 77 -27.60 -21.16 5.69
C GLN A 77 -27.71 -21.19 4.16
N GLY A 78 -26.63 -21.54 3.48
CA GLY A 78 -26.54 -21.69 2.01
C GLY A 78 -25.92 -23.00 1.59
N PRO A 79 -25.84 -23.27 0.27
CA PRO A 79 -25.08 -24.42 -0.23
C PRO A 79 -23.62 -24.29 0.18
N TYR A 80 -22.95 -25.43 0.38
CA TYR A 80 -21.52 -25.39 0.72
C TYR A 80 -20.73 -24.79 -0.45
N SER A 81 -19.93 -23.78 -0.15
CA SER A 81 -19.05 -23.14 -1.12
C SER A 81 -17.84 -22.52 -0.42
N ILE A 82 -16.65 -22.71 -0.97
CA ILE A 82 -15.44 -22.03 -0.52
C ILE A 82 -15.30 -20.62 -1.12
N TRP A 83 -16.16 -20.24 -2.05
CA TRP A 83 -16.24 -18.91 -2.65
C TRP A 83 -17.66 -18.34 -2.48
N ARG A 84 -17.77 -17.22 -1.81
CA ARG A 84 -19.03 -16.54 -1.55
C ARG A 84 -18.77 -15.05 -1.41
N ASP A 85 -19.17 -14.29 -2.42
CA ASP A 85 -19.00 -12.83 -2.43
C ASP A 85 -20.32 -12.12 -2.13
N LEU A 86 -20.21 -10.88 -1.65
CA LEU A 86 -21.33 -10.08 -1.15
C LEU A 86 -21.14 -8.61 -1.49
N LYS A 87 -22.21 -7.95 -1.94
CA LYS A 87 -22.28 -6.50 -2.07
C LYS A 87 -23.65 -6.00 -1.66
N THR A 88 -23.75 -4.70 -1.37
CA THR A 88 -25.00 -4.07 -0.92
C THR A 88 -25.44 -2.99 -1.90
N TRP A 89 -26.77 -2.83 -2.00
CA TRP A 89 -27.42 -1.70 -2.66
C TRP A 89 -28.62 -1.26 -1.80
N ASP A 90 -28.68 0.03 -1.43
CA ASP A 90 -29.67 0.54 -0.48
C ASP A 90 -29.66 -0.34 0.80
N HIS A 91 -30.77 -0.89 1.22
CA HIS A 91 -30.88 -1.81 2.36
C HIS A 91 -30.91 -3.28 1.98
N TYR A 92 -30.45 -3.64 0.77
CA TYR A 92 -30.36 -5.04 0.33
C TYR A 92 -28.92 -5.50 0.22
N ALA A 93 -28.67 -6.75 0.61
CA ALA A 93 -27.44 -7.44 0.31
C ALA A 93 -27.67 -8.52 -0.74
N TYR A 94 -26.76 -8.63 -1.68
CA TYR A 94 -26.75 -9.64 -2.74
C TYR A 94 -25.53 -10.52 -2.57
N VAL A 95 -25.76 -11.85 -2.61
CA VAL A 95 -24.73 -12.84 -2.30
C VAL A 95 -24.67 -13.89 -3.38
N THR A 96 -23.47 -14.12 -3.89
CA THR A 96 -23.17 -15.20 -4.83
C THR A 96 -22.54 -16.40 -4.13
N HIS A 97 -22.39 -17.50 -4.84
CA HIS A 97 -21.52 -18.61 -4.49
C HIS A 97 -21.05 -19.31 -5.77
N ASP A 98 -19.86 -19.91 -5.73
CA ASP A 98 -19.27 -20.52 -6.92
C ASP A 98 -18.74 -21.95 -6.60
N ASN A 99 -19.63 -22.82 -6.19
CA ASN A 99 -19.30 -24.23 -6.07
C ASN A 99 -20.55 -25.11 -6.07
N THR A 100 -20.53 -26.10 -6.93
CA THR A 100 -21.60 -27.08 -7.08
C THR A 100 -21.09 -28.44 -6.69
N PHE A 101 -21.13 -28.78 -5.40
CA PHE A 101 -20.79 -30.13 -4.96
C PHE A 101 -22.02 -31.04 -5.03
N ALA A 102 -21.87 -32.21 -5.66
CA ALA A 102 -22.95 -33.20 -5.78
C ALA A 102 -23.51 -33.71 -4.44
N TRP A 103 -22.80 -33.46 -3.34
CA TRP A 103 -23.23 -33.80 -1.98
C TRP A 103 -23.93 -32.66 -1.23
N ASN A 104 -24.04 -31.49 -1.85
CA ASN A 104 -24.81 -30.37 -1.28
C ASN A 104 -26.26 -30.80 -1.06
N THR A 105 -26.76 -30.62 0.17
CA THR A 105 -28.16 -30.88 0.52
C THR A 105 -29.05 -29.66 0.33
N ILE A 106 -28.47 -28.46 0.26
CA ILE A 106 -29.14 -27.21 -0.08
C ILE A 106 -28.92 -26.99 -1.57
N PRO A 107 -29.98 -26.78 -2.36
CA PRO A 107 -29.85 -26.52 -3.79
C PRO A 107 -29.04 -25.26 -4.07
N ASP A 108 -28.25 -25.31 -5.14
CA ASP A 108 -27.58 -24.12 -5.66
C ASP A 108 -28.60 -23.05 -6.05
N HIS A 109 -28.22 -21.80 -5.88
CA HIS A 109 -29.02 -20.64 -6.26
C HIS A 109 -28.13 -19.57 -6.86
N GLY A 110 -28.56 -18.93 -7.95
CA GLY A 110 -27.75 -17.95 -8.65
C GLY A 110 -27.48 -16.69 -7.83
N LEU A 111 -28.46 -16.28 -7.01
CA LEU A 111 -28.34 -15.11 -6.17
C LEU A 111 -29.17 -15.27 -4.89
N LEU A 112 -28.57 -15.01 -3.74
CA LEU A 112 -29.27 -14.81 -2.48
C LEU A 112 -29.47 -13.30 -2.26
N ILE A 113 -30.69 -12.87 -1.97
CA ILE A 113 -31.07 -11.49 -1.69
C ILE A 113 -31.54 -11.41 -0.24
N ILE A 114 -30.96 -10.48 0.51
CA ILE A 114 -31.26 -10.27 1.95
C ILE A 114 -31.76 -8.83 2.11
N ASP A 115 -32.95 -8.68 2.71
CA ASP A 115 -33.54 -7.39 3.06
C ASP A 115 -33.07 -7.00 4.47
N LEU A 116 -32.22 -5.98 4.57
CA LEU A 116 -31.61 -5.49 5.80
C LEU A 116 -32.37 -4.32 6.46
N ASP A 117 -33.50 -3.86 5.89
CA ASP A 117 -34.25 -2.69 6.41
C ASP A 117 -34.58 -2.81 7.91
N SER A 118 -34.93 -4.00 8.35
CA SER A 118 -35.31 -4.26 9.74
C SER A 118 -34.15 -4.68 10.67
N ILE A 119 -32.90 -4.70 10.19
CA ILE A 119 -31.76 -5.35 10.88
C ILE A 119 -31.49 -4.79 12.28
N ASP A 120 -31.79 -3.54 12.53
CA ASP A 120 -31.60 -2.91 13.84
C ASP A 120 -32.43 -3.58 14.93
N ASN A 121 -33.65 -4.01 14.61
CA ASN A 121 -34.65 -4.44 15.58
C ASN A 121 -35.14 -5.88 15.36
N ALA A 122 -34.95 -6.44 14.17
CA ALA A 122 -35.44 -7.78 13.80
C ALA A 122 -34.37 -8.53 12.95
N SER A 123 -34.63 -9.80 12.72
CA SER A 123 -33.84 -10.60 11.78
C SER A 123 -34.22 -10.25 10.35
N PRO A 124 -33.25 -10.03 9.45
CA PRO A 124 -33.49 -9.82 8.03
C PRO A 124 -34.27 -10.94 7.38
N THR A 125 -35.13 -10.57 6.42
CA THR A 125 -35.77 -11.55 5.51
C THR A 125 -34.86 -11.79 4.30
N TYR A 126 -35.01 -12.93 3.64
CA TYR A 126 -34.19 -13.27 2.49
C TYR A 126 -34.93 -14.19 1.54
N LYS A 127 -34.46 -14.23 0.29
CA LYS A 127 -34.89 -15.18 -0.73
C LYS A 127 -33.74 -15.53 -1.68
N THR A 128 -33.94 -16.55 -2.47
CA THR A 128 -33.03 -16.95 -3.53
C THR A 128 -33.68 -16.84 -4.90
N MET A 129 -32.90 -16.65 -5.96
CA MET A 129 -33.38 -16.66 -7.34
C MET A 129 -32.41 -17.37 -8.27
N ASN A 130 -33.00 -18.05 -9.29
CA ASN A 130 -32.29 -18.76 -10.36
C ASN A 130 -32.87 -18.33 -11.71
N PRO A 131 -32.58 -17.12 -12.21
CA PRO A 131 -33.13 -16.66 -13.46
C PRO A 131 -32.59 -17.47 -14.64
N ILE A 132 -33.44 -17.62 -15.67
CA ILE A 132 -33.04 -18.16 -16.96
C ILE A 132 -32.56 -17.03 -17.84
N ILE A 133 -31.32 -17.11 -18.31
CA ILE A 133 -30.62 -16.09 -19.08
C ILE A 133 -30.48 -16.56 -20.52
N GLN A 134 -30.85 -15.72 -21.45
CA GLN A 134 -30.54 -15.94 -22.86
C GLN A 134 -29.15 -15.37 -23.16
N THR A 135 -28.22 -16.24 -23.55
CA THR A 135 -26.86 -15.81 -23.92
C THR A 135 -26.83 -15.19 -25.32
N PRO A 136 -25.78 -14.43 -25.65
CA PRO A 136 -25.61 -13.86 -27.01
C PRO A 136 -25.58 -14.92 -28.12
N LEU A 137 -25.15 -16.14 -27.81
CA LEU A 137 -25.15 -17.28 -28.74
C LEU A 137 -26.51 -17.96 -28.87
N GLY A 138 -27.52 -17.50 -28.11
CA GLY A 138 -28.91 -17.96 -28.19
C GLY A 138 -29.22 -19.18 -27.33
N SER A 139 -28.29 -19.66 -26.47
CA SER A 139 -28.61 -20.65 -25.45
C SER A 139 -29.44 -20.05 -24.32
N MET A 140 -30.19 -20.90 -23.62
CA MET A 140 -30.97 -20.55 -22.43
C MET A 140 -30.33 -21.27 -21.26
N ASP A 141 -29.61 -20.53 -20.43
CA ASP A 141 -28.87 -21.07 -19.29
C ASP A 141 -29.50 -20.61 -17.97
N THR A 142 -29.58 -21.50 -16.99
CA THR A 142 -30.06 -21.12 -15.65
C THR A 142 -28.88 -20.63 -14.82
N LEU A 143 -28.96 -19.42 -14.29
CA LEU A 143 -27.98 -18.94 -13.34
C LEU A 143 -28.08 -19.75 -12.03
N GLN A 144 -27.02 -20.46 -11.69
CA GLN A 144 -26.90 -21.27 -10.48
C GLN A 144 -25.75 -20.82 -9.59
N THR A 145 -24.65 -20.33 -10.19
CA THR A 145 -23.46 -19.89 -9.48
C THR A 145 -22.86 -18.66 -10.13
N ALA A 146 -22.17 -17.85 -9.35
CA ALA A 146 -21.26 -16.81 -9.80
C ALA A 146 -20.14 -16.64 -8.79
N HIS A 147 -18.93 -16.34 -9.27
CA HIS A 147 -17.74 -16.27 -8.46
C HIS A 147 -17.71 -14.98 -7.62
N ASN A 148 -17.93 -13.85 -8.26
CA ASN A 148 -17.83 -12.53 -7.66
C ASN A 148 -19.05 -11.67 -8.03
N ILE A 149 -19.29 -10.59 -7.29
CA ILE A 149 -20.34 -9.60 -7.56
C ILE A 149 -19.83 -8.19 -7.27
N TYR A 150 -20.16 -7.25 -8.16
CA TYR A 150 -20.04 -5.82 -7.90
C TYR A 150 -21.37 -5.11 -8.15
N ILE A 151 -21.65 -4.02 -7.43
CA ILE A 151 -22.83 -3.18 -7.66
C ILE A 151 -22.36 -1.75 -7.84
N ASP A 152 -22.70 -1.13 -8.99
CA ASP A 152 -22.30 0.21 -9.31
C ASP A 152 -23.17 1.28 -8.64
N GLU A 153 -22.77 2.53 -8.74
CA GLU A 153 -23.45 3.69 -8.17
C GLU A 153 -24.84 3.96 -8.78
N ASN A 154 -25.17 3.31 -9.89
CA ASN A 154 -26.47 3.44 -10.57
C ASN A 154 -27.43 2.30 -10.20
N GLY A 155 -26.97 1.33 -9.39
CA GLY A 155 -27.76 0.16 -8.98
C GLY A 155 -27.88 -0.88 -10.05
N TYR A 156 -26.78 -1.12 -10.78
CA TYR A 156 -26.61 -2.33 -11.59
C TYR A 156 -25.67 -3.30 -10.88
N ALA A 157 -26.12 -4.53 -10.70
CA ALA A 157 -25.31 -5.61 -10.17
C ALA A 157 -24.65 -6.38 -11.32
N TYR A 158 -23.34 -6.54 -11.23
CA TYR A 158 -22.53 -7.29 -12.20
C TYR A 158 -22.02 -8.56 -11.52
N LEU A 159 -22.43 -9.71 -12.06
CA LEU A 159 -22.02 -11.01 -11.55
C LEU A 159 -20.91 -11.56 -12.46
N PHE A 160 -19.73 -11.73 -11.91
CA PHE A 160 -18.55 -12.22 -12.61
C PHE A 160 -18.36 -13.73 -12.35
N GLY A 161 -17.73 -14.43 -13.31
CA GLY A 161 -17.48 -15.85 -13.18
C GLY A 161 -18.73 -16.71 -13.06
N ALA A 162 -19.83 -16.28 -13.65
CA ALA A 162 -21.09 -17.03 -13.59
C ALA A 162 -21.04 -18.30 -14.44
N ASN A 163 -21.88 -19.30 -14.08
CA ASN A 163 -22.05 -20.52 -14.87
C ASN A 163 -22.84 -20.29 -16.18
N VAL A 164 -23.03 -19.07 -16.61
CA VAL A 164 -23.77 -18.66 -17.81
C VAL A 164 -22.81 -18.10 -18.84
N GLY A 165 -22.93 -18.55 -20.09
CA GLY A 165 -22.03 -18.15 -21.19
C GLY A 165 -20.58 -18.55 -20.91
N ASN A 166 -19.64 -17.61 -21.15
CA ASN A 166 -18.21 -17.79 -20.84
C ASN A 166 -17.83 -17.33 -19.42
N GLY A 167 -18.80 -16.88 -18.61
CA GLY A 167 -18.53 -16.36 -17.25
C GLY A 167 -17.94 -14.97 -17.23
N GLY A 168 -18.31 -14.11 -18.17
CA GLY A 168 -17.91 -12.69 -18.19
C GLY A 168 -18.60 -11.88 -17.10
N ALA A 169 -19.50 -10.96 -17.47
CA ALA A 169 -20.28 -10.19 -16.50
C ALA A 169 -21.77 -10.24 -16.87
N LEU A 170 -22.60 -10.86 -16.02
CA LEU A 170 -24.06 -10.76 -16.11
C LEU A 170 -24.51 -9.47 -15.42
N ILE A 171 -25.39 -8.70 -16.05
CA ILE A 171 -25.82 -7.40 -15.56
C ILE A 171 -27.31 -7.44 -15.18
N PHE A 172 -27.60 -7.05 -13.93
CA PHE A 172 -28.95 -6.97 -13.38
C PHE A 172 -29.26 -5.55 -12.91
N ASP A 173 -30.46 -5.05 -13.23
CA ASP A 173 -31.00 -3.84 -12.61
C ASP A 173 -31.52 -4.20 -11.21
N VAL A 174 -30.91 -3.64 -10.19
CA VAL A 174 -31.30 -3.76 -8.79
C VAL A 174 -31.86 -2.43 -8.25
N ALA A 175 -31.76 -1.33 -9.00
CA ALA A 175 -32.30 -0.04 -8.58
C ALA A 175 -33.82 0.04 -8.75
N THR A 176 -34.37 -0.52 -9.81
CA THR A 176 -35.81 -0.44 -10.11
C THR A 176 -36.66 -1.27 -9.15
N ASP A 177 -36.27 -2.51 -8.88
CA ASP A 177 -36.86 -3.38 -7.86
C ASP A 177 -35.76 -4.21 -7.18
N PRO A 178 -35.20 -3.70 -6.07
CA PRO A 178 -34.09 -4.37 -5.39
C PRO A 178 -34.42 -5.79 -4.90
N TRP A 179 -35.71 -6.03 -4.58
CA TRP A 179 -36.14 -7.35 -4.17
C TRP A 179 -36.27 -8.33 -5.35
N ASN A 180 -36.58 -7.84 -6.57
CA ASN A 180 -36.72 -8.67 -7.78
C ASN A 180 -35.82 -8.15 -8.91
N PRO A 181 -34.50 -8.34 -8.83
CA PRO A 181 -33.54 -7.91 -9.86
C PRO A 181 -33.91 -8.40 -11.25
N THR A 182 -33.77 -7.52 -12.24
CA THR A 182 -34.07 -7.84 -13.63
C THR A 182 -32.79 -7.93 -14.45
N TYR A 183 -32.59 -9.05 -15.15
CA TYR A 183 -31.50 -9.20 -16.11
C TYR A 183 -31.63 -8.18 -17.25
N VAL A 184 -30.55 -7.44 -17.54
CA VAL A 184 -30.52 -6.37 -18.55
C VAL A 184 -29.40 -6.51 -19.57
N GLY A 185 -28.40 -7.37 -19.33
CA GLY A 185 -27.32 -7.56 -20.30
C GLY A 185 -26.21 -8.46 -19.83
N ILE A 186 -25.28 -8.72 -20.74
CA ILE A 186 -24.10 -9.56 -20.50
C ILE A 186 -22.90 -9.06 -21.30
N TYR A 187 -21.73 -9.06 -20.70
CA TYR A 187 -20.44 -9.09 -21.36
C TYR A 187 -19.91 -10.53 -21.33
N ASP A 188 -19.47 -11.10 -22.46
CA ASP A 188 -19.17 -12.52 -22.54
C ASP A 188 -17.96 -12.89 -23.42
N ASP A 189 -17.09 -11.91 -23.77
CA ASP A 189 -15.90 -12.18 -24.58
C ASP A 189 -14.80 -12.89 -23.80
N TYR A 190 -14.65 -12.58 -22.50
CA TYR A 190 -13.69 -13.18 -21.58
C TYR A 190 -14.39 -13.64 -20.31
N TYR A 191 -13.88 -14.71 -19.70
CA TYR A 191 -14.18 -15.03 -18.32
C TYR A 191 -13.57 -13.93 -17.42
N PHE A 192 -14.37 -13.35 -16.53
CA PHE A 192 -13.90 -12.49 -15.48
C PHE A 192 -13.96 -13.23 -14.14
N HIS A 193 -12.80 -13.32 -13.49
CA HIS A 193 -12.72 -13.88 -12.14
C HIS A 193 -13.33 -12.89 -11.15
N ASP A 194 -12.92 -11.64 -11.26
CA ASP A 194 -13.30 -10.54 -10.39
C ASP A 194 -13.45 -9.26 -11.22
N GLY A 195 -13.97 -8.21 -10.64
CA GLY A 195 -14.07 -6.92 -11.31
C GLY A 195 -14.76 -5.85 -10.48
N MET A 196 -14.55 -4.62 -10.90
CA MET A 196 -15.18 -3.43 -10.35
C MET A 196 -15.83 -2.62 -11.48
N VAL A 197 -16.88 -1.89 -11.16
CA VAL A 197 -17.59 -1.05 -12.14
C VAL A 197 -17.77 0.35 -11.58
N ARG A 198 -17.45 1.36 -12.39
CA ARG A 198 -17.70 2.76 -12.06
C ARG A 198 -18.00 3.54 -13.34
N GLY A 199 -19.01 4.41 -13.31
CA GLY A 199 -19.40 5.22 -14.46
C GLY A 199 -19.69 4.39 -15.70
N ASP A 200 -20.44 3.29 -15.58
CA ASP A 200 -20.74 2.33 -16.64
C ASP A 200 -19.50 1.65 -17.26
N THR A 201 -18.31 1.79 -16.67
CA THR A 201 -17.08 1.14 -17.12
C THR A 201 -16.75 -0.06 -16.25
N ILE A 202 -16.67 -1.25 -16.85
CA ILE A 202 -16.24 -2.48 -16.17
C ILE A 202 -14.70 -2.55 -16.23
N TRP A 203 -14.06 -2.73 -15.09
CA TRP A 203 -12.66 -3.07 -14.92
C TRP A 203 -12.57 -4.54 -14.52
N GLY A 204 -12.56 -5.41 -15.53
CA GLY A 204 -12.68 -6.85 -15.33
C GLY A 204 -11.34 -7.55 -15.29
N SER A 205 -11.18 -8.50 -14.36
CA SER A 205 -9.96 -9.31 -14.17
C SER A 205 -10.06 -10.63 -14.91
N ALA A 206 -9.43 -10.71 -16.09
CA ALA A 206 -9.43 -11.89 -16.94
C ALA A 206 -8.26 -12.80 -16.55
N VAL A 207 -8.42 -13.54 -15.44
CA VAL A 207 -7.36 -14.33 -14.78
C VAL A 207 -6.70 -15.34 -15.72
N TYR A 208 -7.48 -16.04 -16.57
CA TYR A 208 -6.94 -17.02 -17.50
C TYR A 208 -6.10 -16.41 -18.64
N GLN A 209 -6.28 -15.13 -18.89
CA GLN A 209 -5.51 -14.37 -19.90
C GLN A 209 -4.41 -13.53 -19.28
N GLY A 210 -4.33 -13.44 -17.95
CA GLY A 210 -3.35 -12.67 -17.21
C GLY A 210 -3.40 -11.17 -17.53
N LYS A 211 -4.61 -10.61 -17.61
CA LYS A 211 -4.82 -9.21 -17.96
C LYS A 211 -6.09 -8.65 -17.35
N PHE A 212 -6.13 -7.34 -17.18
CA PHE A 212 -7.39 -6.65 -17.00
C PHE A 212 -7.97 -6.20 -18.34
N VAL A 213 -9.29 -6.06 -18.36
CA VAL A 213 -10.08 -5.67 -19.54
C VAL A 213 -10.98 -4.52 -19.15
N VAL A 214 -10.95 -3.44 -19.93
CA VAL A 214 -11.80 -2.27 -19.73
C VAL A 214 -12.95 -2.33 -20.71
N VAL A 215 -14.17 -2.32 -20.20
CA VAL A 215 -15.38 -2.50 -21.04
C VAL A 215 -16.35 -1.35 -20.80
N ASP A 216 -16.80 -0.71 -21.86
CA ASP A 216 -17.95 0.19 -21.85
C ASP A 216 -19.24 -0.64 -21.77
N ALA A 217 -19.98 -0.48 -20.69
CA ALA A 217 -21.27 -1.08 -20.43
C ALA A 217 -22.38 -0.02 -20.29
N SER A 218 -22.21 1.16 -20.88
CA SER A 218 -23.24 2.21 -20.92
C SER A 218 -24.53 1.71 -21.59
N VAL A 219 -24.40 0.80 -22.55
CA VAL A 219 -25.50 0.03 -23.13
C VAL A 219 -25.37 -1.42 -22.65
N LYS A 220 -26.15 -1.79 -21.64
CA LYS A 220 -25.99 -3.04 -20.88
C LYS A 220 -26.06 -4.33 -21.72
N ASP A 221 -26.85 -4.32 -22.80
CA ASP A 221 -27.02 -5.44 -23.74
C ASP A 221 -26.10 -5.35 -24.98
N SER A 222 -25.22 -4.35 -25.04
CA SER A 222 -24.31 -4.10 -26.18
C SER A 222 -22.99 -3.50 -25.66
N THR A 223 -22.26 -4.25 -24.89
CA THR A 223 -20.99 -3.83 -24.28
C THR A 223 -19.84 -3.78 -25.29
N VAL A 224 -18.85 -2.91 -25.08
CA VAL A 224 -17.72 -2.70 -25.98
C VAL A 224 -16.39 -2.72 -25.20
N VAL A 225 -15.43 -3.54 -25.65
CA VAL A 225 -14.08 -3.52 -25.09
C VAL A 225 -13.37 -2.22 -25.52
N LEU A 226 -12.94 -1.43 -24.53
CA LEU A 226 -12.20 -0.19 -24.72
C LEU A 226 -10.67 -0.43 -24.73
N ALA A 227 -10.18 -1.24 -23.80
CA ALA A 227 -8.76 -1.55 -23.67
C ALA A 227 -8.51 -2.90 -22.99
N THR A 228 -7.31 -3.43 -23.16
CA THR A 228 -6.79 -4.56 -22.38
C THR A 228 -5.32 -4.34 -22.06
N HIS A 229 -4.87 -4.73 -20.86
CA HIS A 229 -3.46 -4.63 -20.46
C HIS A 229 -3.06 -5.83 -19.60
N GLY A 230 -1.85 -6.40 -19.84
CA GLY A 230 -1.32 -7.52 -19.07
C GLY A 230 -0.83 -7.07 -17.69
N THR A 231 -0.90 -7.96 -16.70
CA THR A 231 -0.36 -7.73 -15.36
C THR A 231 1.01 -8.41 -15.19
N PRO A 232 1.85 -7.98 -14.23
CA PRO A 232 3.24 -8.41 -14.11
C PRO A 232 3.42 -9.92 -13.98
N ASN A 233 2.53 -10.59 -13.24
CA ASN A 233 2.60 -12.02 -12.98
C ASN A 233 1.59 -12.83 -13.82
N ALA A 234 0.82 -12.17 -14.68
CA ALA A 234 -0.13 -12.78 -15.61
C ALA A 234 -1.15 -13.71 -14.93
N PHE A 235 -1.62 -13.32 -13.74
CA PHE A 235 -2.67 -14.00 -12.98
C PHE A 235 -3.63 -12.98 -12.36
N THR A 236 -4.14 -12.07 -13.20
CA THR A 236 -4.96 -10.93 -12.80
C THR A 236 -6.21 -11.40 -12.06
N HIS A 237 -6.21 -11.19 -10.75
CA HIS A 237 -7.27 -11.65 -9.86
C HIS A 237 -8.30 -10.56 -9.60
N ASN A 238 -7.84 -9.41 -9.08
CA ASN A 238 -8.70 -8.30 -8.67
C ASN A 238 -8.28 -7.00 -9.37
N SER A 239 -9.24 -6.10 -9.58
CA SER A 239 -9.05 -4.78 -10.16
C SER A 239 -9.90 -3.76 -9.41
N TRP A 240 -9.31 -2.61 -9.02
CA TRP A 240 -10.02 -1.53 -8.36
C TRP A 240 -9.54 -0.16 -8.83
N ILE A 241 -10.46 0.67 -9.31
CA ILE A 241 -10.16 2.00 -9.85
C ILE A 241 -10.17 3.07 -8.74
N SER A 242 -9.27 4.07 -8.84
CA SER A 242 -9.26 5.25 -7.96
C SER A 242 -10.53 6.09 -8.10
N ASP A 243 -10.84 6.92 -7.11
CA ASP A 243 -12.06 7.72 -7.08
C ASP A 243 -12.14 8.75 -8.21
N ASP A 244 -11.00 9.20 -8.72
CA ASP A 244 -10.91 10.10 -9.88
C ASP A 244 -10.83 9.38 -11.23
N ASN A 245 -10.90 8.05 -11.26
CA ASN A 245 -10.80 7.18 -12.42
C ASN A 245 -9.47 7.28 -13.19
N SER A 246 -8.40 7.75 -12.57
CA SER A 246 -7.11 7.93 -13.24
C SER A 246 -6.15 6.77 -13.01
N VAL A 247 -6.27 6.05 -11.88
CA VAL A 247 -5.35 4.98 -11.49
C VAL A 247 -6.10 3.69 -11.22
N LEU A 248 -5.71 2.61 -11.92
CA LEU A 248 -6.20 1.26 -11.64
C LEU A 248 -5.20 0.50 -10.77
N PHE A 249 -5.68 -0.10 -9.70
CA PHE A 249 -4.91 -1.05 -8.89
C PHE A 249 -5.32 -2.47 -9.22
N THR A 250 -4.34 -3.37 -9.36
CA THR A 250 -4.58 -4.80 -9.60
C THR A 250 -3.76 -5.67 -8.67
N THR A 251 -4.24 -6.88 -8.43
CA THR A 251 -3.48 -7.95 -7.77
C THR A 251 -3.40 -9.16 -8.69
N ASP A 252 -2.24 -9.82 -8.71
CA ASP A 252 -2.06 -11.15 -9.29
C ASP A 252 -2.04 -12.18 -8.16
N GLU A 253 -2.95 -13.16 -8.14
CA GLU A 253 -3.14 -14.09 -7.02
C GLU A 253 -2.19 -15.28 -7.08
N ILE A 254 -0.92 -15.00 -7.07
CA ILE A 254 0.15 -16.01 -6.99
C ILE A 254 1.27 -15.58 -6.03
N GLY A 255 2.13 -16.51 -5.63
CA GLY A 255 3.26 -16.20 -4.76
C GLY A 255 4.24 -15.23 -5.40
N ASP A 256 4.79 -14.30 -4.60
CA ASP A 256 5.70 -13.23 -5.03
C ASP A 256 5.07 -12.23 -6.01
N ALA A 257 3.75 -12.13 -6.07
CA ALA A 257 3.05 -11.15 -6.88
C ALA A 257 2.91 -9.80 -6.15
N PHE A 258 2.36 -8.82 -6.87
CA PHE A 258 2.33 -7.42 -6.46
C PHE A 258 0.90 -6.87 -6.37
N LEU A 259 0.73 -5.86 -5.53
CA LEU A 259 -0.24 -4.80 -5.78
C LEU A 259 0.39 -3.84 -6.78
N THR A 260 -0.23 -3.66 -7.95
CA THR A 260 0.32 -2.86 -9.06
C THR A 260 -0.62 -1.70 -9.39
N ALA A 261 -0.06 -0.50 -9.56
CA ALA A 261 -0.77 0.72 -9.98
C ALA A 261 -0.51 1.03 -11.46
N TYR A 262 -1.57 1.40 -12.19
CA TYR A 262 -1.50 1.80 -13.60
C TYR A 262 -2.14 3.16 -13.83
N ASP A 263 -1.49 4.03 -14.60
CA ASP A 263 -2.16 5.18 -15.20
C ASP A 263 -3.09 4.69 -16.32
N VAL A 264 -4.37 4.91 -16.12
CA VAL A 264 -5.45 4.55 -17.06
C VAL A 264 -6.21 5.78 -17.56
N SER A 265 -5.70 6.98 -17.32
CA SER A 265 -6.29 8.24 -17.78
C SER A 265 -6.36 8.33 -19.31
N ASP A 266 -5.44 7.66 -20.01
CA ASP A 266 -5.48 7.43 -21.47
C ASP A 266 -5.47 5.92 -21.77
N LEU A 267 -6.63 5.35 -22.05
CA LEU A 267 -6.77 3.92 -22.34
C LEU A 267 -6.02 3.46 -23.60
N ALA A 268 -5.58 4.37 -24.48
CA ALA A 268 -4.72 4.04 -25.60
C ALA A 268 -3.24 3.88 -25.21
N ASN A 269 -2.83 4.41 -24.05
CA ASN A 269 -1.46 4.43 -23.58
C ASN A 269 -1.37 4.09 -22.08
N ILE A 270 -1.96 2.97 -21.67
CA ILE A 270 -1.90 2.49 -20.27
C ILE A 270 -0.44 2.23 -19.88
N THR A 271 0.00 2.75 -18.74
CA THR A 271 1.37 2.56 -18.24
C THR A 271 1.36 2.13 -16.77
N GLU A 272 2.24 1.20 -16.43
CA GLU A 272 2.52 0.89 -15.03
C GLU A 272 3.20 2.08 -14.37
N LEU A 273 2.70 2.51 -13.21
CA LEU A 273 3.24 3.59 -12.40
C LEU A 273 4.23 3.07 -11.36
N ASP A 274 3.78 2.09 -10.57
CA ASP A 274 4.58 1.44 -9.53
C ASP A 274 3.92 0.12 -9.12
N ARG A 275 4.66 -0.69 -8.39
CA ARG A 275 4.16 -1.93 -7.78
C ARG A 275 4.85 -2.21 -6.47
N ILE A 276 4.09 -2.70 -5.51
CA ILE A 276 4.59 -3.00 -4.18
C ILE A 276 4.26 -4.44 -3.79
N GLN A 277 5.16 -5.05 -3.03
CA GLN A 277 4.99 -6.37 -2.46
C GLN A 277 5.24 -6.28 -0.95
N THR A 278 4.32 -6.79 -0.14
CA THR A 278 4.56 -6.93 1.29
C THR A 278 5.42 -8.17 1.59
N SER A 279 6.07 -8.19 2.75
CA SER A 279 6.79 -9.38 3.26
C SER A 279 7.72 -10.03 2.22
N LEU A 280 8.63 -9.24 1.63
CA LEU A 280 9.55 -9.67 0.57
C LEU A 280 10.27 -11.00 0.90
N GLY A 281 10.31 -11.89 -0.10
CA GLY A 281 11.12 -13.11 -0.06
C GLY A 281 10.50 -14.30 0.67
N ILE A 282 9.21 -14.22 1.06
CA ILE A 282 8.47 -15.36 1.64
C ILE A 282 7.27 -15.80 0.81
N SER A 283 7.15 -15.29 -0.41
CA SER A 283 6.15 -15.71 -1.42
C SER A 283 4.70 -15.59 -1.00
N VAL A 284 4.35 -14.54 -0.24
CA VAL A 284 2.94 -14.25 0.11
C VAL A 284 2.13 -13.90 -1.13
N ILE A 285 0.82 -14.12 -1.05
CA ILE A 285 -0.11 -13.97 -2.17
C ILE A 285 -1.04 -12.77 -1.91
N PRO A 286 -1.05 -11.72 -2.77
CA PRO A 286 -2.08 -10.67 -2.71
C PRO A 286 -3.42 -11.23 -3.21
N HIS A 287 -4.52 -10.75 -2.63
CA HIS A 287 -5.86 -11.17 -3.00
C HIS A 287 -6.72 -9.98 -3.45
N ASN A 288 -7.54 -9.40 -2.59
CA ASN A 288 -8.45 -8.32 -2.94
C ASN A 288 -7.93 -6.95 -2.48
N ALA A 289 -7.85 -6.00 -3.40
CA ALA A 289 -7.51 -4.61 -3.14
C ALA A 289 -8.76 -3.74 -3.15
N HIS A 290 -8.86 -2.82 -2.20
CA HIS A 290 -9.93 -1.84 -2.08
C HIS A 290 -9.34 -0.44 -1.95
N VAL A 291 -9.72 0.48 -2.82
CA VAL A 291 -9.31 1.89 -2.71
C VAL A 291 -10.25 2.60 -1.75
N TYR A 292 -9.69 3.27 -0.77
CA TYR A 292 -10.36 4.12 0.19
C TYR A 292 -9.62 5.46 0.27
N ASP A 293 -10.15 6.49 -0.40
CA ASP A 293 -9.47 7.78 -0.58
C ASP A 293 -8.07 7.60 -1.21
N GLN A 294 -7.01 8.01 -0.52
CA GLN A 294 -5.63 7.83 -0.98
C GLN A 294 -5.02 6.47 -0.58
N TRP A 295 -5.76 5.64 0.14
CA TRP A 295 -5.29 4.36 0.67
C TRP A 295 -5.73 3.20 -0.18
N VAL A 296 -4.88 2.19 -0.31
CA VAL A 296 -5.26 0.89 -0.83
C VAL A 296 -5.16 -0.13 0.29
N VAL A 297 -6.32 -0.69 0.66
CA VAL A 297 -6.42 -1.74 1.67
C VAL A 297 -6.50 -3.07 0.95
N THR A 298 -5.51 -3.93 1.19
CA THR A 298 -5.37 -5.19 0.46
C THR A 298 -5.38 -6.37 1.43
N SER A 299 -6.20 -7.38 1.17
CA SER A 299 -6.09 -8.68 1.82
C SER A 299 -4.95 -9.48 1.18
N TYR A 300 -4.10 -10.10 2.02
CA TYR A 300 -2.85 -10.72 1.60
C TYR A 300 -2.66 -12.12 2.19
N TYR A 301 -3.71 -12.93 2.19
CA TYR A 301 -3.73 -14.28 2.77
C TYR A 301 -2.87 -14.40 4.04
N THR A 302 -1.76 -15.14 4.00
CA THR A 302 -0.88 -15.41 5.13
C THR A 302 -0.15 -14.18 5.70
N ALA A 303 -0.20 -13.04 5.03
CA ALA A 303 0.35 -11.78 5.54
C ALA A 303 -0.72 -10.86 6.15
N GLY A 304 -1.99 -11.28 6.17
CA GLY A 304 -3.09 -10.53 6.78
C GLY A 304 -3.59 -9.37 5.91
N VAL A 305 -3.90 -8.23 6.51
CA VAL A 305 -4.35 -7.02 5.81
C VAL A 305 -3.22 -5.99 5.74
N GLN A 306 -3.10 -5.32 4.58
CA GLN A 306 -2.10 -4.31 4.30
C GLN A 306 -2.77 -2.97 3.97
N ILE A 307 -2.14 -1.85 4.36
CA ILE A 307 -2.54 -0.51 3.95
C ILE A 307 -1.36 0.13 3.24
N VAL A 308 -1.59 0.51 2.00
CA VAL A 308 -0.63 1.23 1.16
C VAL A 308 -1.08 2.68 0.99
N ASP A 309 -0.19 3.64 1.23
CA ASP A 309 -0.37 5.04 0.86
C ASP A 309 -0.07 5.19 -0.63
N ALA A 310 -1.12 5.40 -1.42
CA ALA A 310 -1.10 5.58 -2.87
C ALA A 310 -1.37 7.05 -3.28
N LYS A 311 -1.20 8.01 -2.39
CA LYS A 311 -1.32 9.45 -2.70
C LYS A 311 -0.44 9.88 -3.88
N TYR A 312 0.68 9.21 -4.03
CA TYR A 312 1.59 9.31 -5.17
C TYR A 312 1.72 7.90 -5.76
N PRO A 313 0.87 7.55 -6.73
CA PRO A 313 0.78 6.17 -7.22
C PRO A 313 2.02 5.70 -7.99
N GLU A 314 2.93 6.62 -8.36
CA GLU A 314 4.26 6.35 -8.89
C GLU A 314 5.30 6.00 -7.80
N LEU A 315 4.91 6.04 -6.51
CA LEU A 315 5.75 5.65 -5.37
C LEU A 315 4.86 5.15 -4.23
N LEU A 316 4.41 3.91 -4.35
CA LEU A 316 3.57 3.22 -3.36
C LEU A 316 4.37 2.93 -2.09
N VAL A 317 3.77 3.16 -0.92
CA VAL A 317 4.43 2.91 0.36
C VAL A 317 3.50 2.16 1.31
N GLU A 318 3.91 0.99 1.79
CA GLU A 318 3.21 0.30 2.86
C GLU A 318 3.33 1.11 4.16
N VAL A 319 2.19 1.46 4.75
CA VAL A 319 2.10 2.29 5.95
C VAL A 319 1.37 1.61 7.10
N GLY A 320 0.75 0.48 6.86
CA GLY A 320 0.06 -0.29 7.87
C GLY A 320 -0.11 -1.76 7.50
N PHE A 321 -0.05 -2.64 8.49
CA PHE A 321 -0.42 -4.04 8.32
C PHE A 321 -0.88 -4.65 9.64
N TYR A 322 -1.68 -5.72 9.52
CA TYR A 322 -2.08 -6.57 10.63
C TYR A 322 -2.14 -8.02 10.18
N ASP A 323 -1.31 -8.87 10.79
CA ASP A 323 -1.30 -10.31 10.55
C ASP A 323 -2.47 -10.97 11.31
N THR A 324 -3.47 -11.46 10.56
CA THR A 324 -4.66 -12.10 11.12
C THR A 324 -4.44 -13.57 11.46
N SER A 325 -3.42 -14.21 10.87
CA SER A 325 -3.16 -15.64 11.03
C SER A 325 -1.67 -15.97 11.23
N PRO A 326 -1.08 -15.57 12.37
CA PRO A 326 0.36 -15.73 12.63
C PRO A 326 0.84 -17.18 12.70
N SER A 327 -0.07 -18.15 12.60
CA SER A 327 0.25 -19.58 12.50
C SER A 327 0.65 -20.01 11.09
N PHE A 328 0.38 -19.17 10.09
CA PHE A 328 0.71 -19.42 8.68
C PHE A 328 1.74 -18.38 8.20
N SER A 329 2.51 -18.71 7.20
CA SER A 329 3.44 -17.79 6.56
C SER A 329 3.85 -18.29 5.19
N GLY A 330 4.22 -17.37 4.31
CA GLY A 330 4.70 -17.71 2.97
C GLY A 330 3.57 -18.03 1.99
N ASN A 331 3.87 -18.84 0.99
CA ASN A 331 2.93 -19.19 -0.07
C ASN A 331 1.81 -20.11 0.48
N GLY A 332 0.56 -19.75 0.19
CA GLY A 332 -0.61 -20.56 0.53
C GLY A 332 -1.87 -19.72 0.60
N PHE A 333 -3.00 -20.37 0.37
CA PHE A 333 -4.34 -19.79 0.45
C PHE A 333 -4.92 -19.99 1.86
N TYR A 334 -4.26 -19.39 2.86
CA TYR A 334 -4.62 -19.40 4.27
C TYR A 334 -4.66 -17.97 4.79
N GLY A 335 -5.44 -17.69 5.82
CA GLY A 335 -5.46 -16.40 6.46
C GLY A 335 -6.45 -15.42 5.84
N ASN A 336 -6.05 -14.18 5.61
CA ASN A 336 -6.94 -13.09 5.24
C ASN A 336 -7.46 -13.18 3.80
N TRP A 337 -8.77 -13.43 3.65
CA TRP A 337 -9.46 -13.49 2.37
C TRP A 337 -9.92 -12.13 1.88
N GLY A 338 -10.66 -11.40 2.71
CA GLY A 338 -11.28 -10.13 2.37
C GLY A 338 -11.10 -9.07 3.43
N ALA A 339 -11.21 -7.80 3.01
CA ALA A 339 -11.18 -6.63 3.87
C ALA A 339 -12.18 -5.59 3.37
N TYR A 340 -12.86 -4.90 4.28
CA TYR A 340 -13.81 -3.82 3.96
C TYR A 340 -13.45 -2.57 4.79
N PRO A 341 -12.99 -1.48 4.16
CA PRO A 341 -12.51 -0.28 4.85
C PRO A 341 -13.50 0.90 4.86
N TYR A 342 -14.77 0.73 4.43
CA TYR A 342 -15.64 1.86 4.08
C TYR A 342 -16.63 2.27 5.18
N PHE A 343 -16.45 1.84 6.43
CA PHE A 343 -17.29 2.30 7.53
C PHE A 343 -16.97 3.75 7.93
N GLU A 344 -17.99 4.52 8.31
CA GLU A 344 -17.83 5.88 8.84
C GLU A 344 -17.02 5.93 10.15
N SER A 345 -16.94 4.81 10.87
CA SER A 345 -16.11 4.65 12.07
C SER A 345 -14.62 4.47 11.78
N ASP A 346 -14.21 4.43 10.50
CA ASP A 346 -12.88 4.05 10.04
C ASP A 346 -12.46 2.61 10.40
N ALA A 347 -13.35 1.81 10.96
CA ALA A 347 -13.05 0.41 11.27
C ALA A 347 -12.90 -0.41 9.98
N ILE A 348 -11.86 -1.24 9.93
CA ILE A 348 -11.72 -2.26 8.89
C ILE A 348 -12.26 -3.57 9.44
N ILE A 349 -13.17 -4.21 8.72
CA ILE A 349 -13.54 -5.60 8.98
C ILE A 349 -12.81 -6.52 8.00
N CYS A 350 -12.29 -7.63 8.52
CA CYS A 350 -11.58 -8.63 7.71
C CYS A 350 -12.15 -10.02 7.94
N SER A 351 -12.19 -10.82 6.89
CA SER A 351 -12.44 -12.25 6.97
C SER A 351 -11.14 -13.02 6.86
N ASP A 352 -10.82 -13.79 7.88
CA ASP A 352 -9.74 -14.77 7.85
C ASP A 352 -10.35 -16.16 7.72
N ILE A 353 -9.82 -16.96 6.81
CA ILE A 353 -10.38 -18.27 6.44
C ILE A 353 -10.56 -19.13 7.68
N GLU A 354 -9.50 -19.29 8.46
CA GLU A 354 -9.47 -20.20 9.62
C GLU A 354 -9.83 -19.49 10.94
N GLU A 355 -9.42 -18.21 11.07
CA GLU A 355 -9.47 -17.48 12.34
C GLU A 355 -10.77 -16.66 12.50
N GLY A 356 -11.51 -16.41 11.42
CA GLY A 356 -12.84 -15.80 11.44
C GLY A 356 -12.89 -14.31 11.14
N LEU A 357 -13.85 -13.59 11.76
CA LEU A 357 -14.07 -12.16 11.57
C LEU A 357 -13.17 -11.34 12.51
N PHE A 358 -12.40 -10.44 11.96
CA PHE A 358 -11.63 -9.43 12.70
C PHE A 358 -12.27 -8.06 12.53
N VAL A 359 -12.27 -7.27 13.61
CA VAL A 359 -12.57 -5.84 13.59
C VAL A 359 -11.30 -5.11 14.00
N LEU A 360 -10.79 -4.29 13.10
CA LEU A 360 -9.50 -3.62 13.22
C LEU A 360 -9.70 -2.10 13.25
N GLU A 361 -8.82 -1.41 13.97
CA GLU A 361 -8.76 0.05 14.02
C GLU A 361 -7.46 0.52 13.38
N PRO A 362 -7.48 1.02 12.15
CA PRO A 362 -6.31 1.57 11.49
C PRO A 362 -5.97 2.95 12.04
N THR A 363 -4.69 3.30 11.92
CA THR A 363 -4.23 4.68 11.99
C THR A 363 -3.68 5.03 10.62
N TYR A 364 -4.45 5.73 9.81
CA TYR A 364 -4.07 6.14 8.47
C TYR A 364 -2.99 7.23 8.54
N LYS A 365 -1.72 6.80 8.50
CA LYS A 365 -0.56 7.69 8.51
C LYS A 365 0.01 7.82 7.11
N GLU A 366 0.10 9.05 6.64
CA GLU A 366 0.76 9.32 5.36
C GLU A 366 2.24 8.92 5.40
N ALA A 367 2.75 8.40 4.29
CA ALA A 367 4.15 8.08 4.12
C ALA A 367 5.03 9.34 4.07
N SER A 368 6.28 9.16 4.46
CA SER A 368 7.36 10.10 4.18
C SER A 368 8.00 9.73 2.84
N ARG A 369 8.23 10.71 1.97
CA ARG A 369 8.81 10.47 0.63
C ARG A 369 9.92 11.46 0.33
N VAL A 370 10.89 11.06 -0.50
CA VAL A 370 11.98 11.92 -0.94
C VAL A 370 12.33 11.67 -2.40
N HIS A 371 12.53 12.74 -3.11
CA HIS A 371 13.14 12.78 -4.43
C HIS A 371 14.61 13.13 -4.29
N VAL A 372 15.51 12.18 -4.56
CA VAL A 372 16.97 12.39 -4.46
C VAL A 372 17.51 12.75 -5.85
N VAL A 373 18.18 13.91 -5.93
CA VAL A 373 18.81 14.41 -7.16
C VAL A 373 20.31 14.36 -7.00
N VAL A 374 20.99 13.49 -7.76
CA VAL A 374 22.44 13.29 -7.68
C VAL A 374 23.13 13.90 -8.91
N TYR A 375 24.09 14.79 -8.67
CA TYR A 375 24.81 15.48 -9.75
C TYR A 375 26.28 15.73 -9.40
N ASP A 376 27.10 15.93 -10.45
CA ASP A 376 28.50 16.35 -10.30
C ASP A 376 28.58 17.80 -9.81
N SER A 377 29.25 18.02 -8.70
CA SER A 377 29.33 19.34 -8.03
C SER A 377 30.06 20.42 -8.84
N ILE A 378 30.81 20.03 -9.87
CA ILE A 378 31.58 20.96 -10.71
C ILE A 378 30.84 21.27 -12.01
N THR A 379 30.34 20.23 -12.67
CA THR A 379 29.72 20.36 -14.00
C THR A 379 28.22 20.56 -13.95
N GLY A 380 27.57 20.20 -12.85
CA GLY A 380 26.10 20.15 -12.72
C GLY A 380 25.46 19.00 -13.50
N ALA A 381 26.27 18.11 -14.11
CA ALA A 381 25.73 16.98 -14.87
C ALA A 381 25.09 15.94 -13.95
N PRO A 382 23.94 15.36 -14.35
CA PRO A 382 23.32 14.27 -13.58
C PRO A 382 24.25 13.06 -13.49
N LEU A 383 24.22 12.35 -12.37
CA LEU A 383 25.03 11.18 -12.12
C LEU A 383 24.16 9.94 -11.98
N SER A 384 24.22 9.06 -12.97
CA SER A 384 23.51 7.77 -12.98
C SER A 384 24.26 6.70 -12.20
N ASN A 385 23.51 5.65 -11.78
CA ASN A 385 24.02 4.48 -11.05
C ASN A 385 24.76 4.84 -9.75
N SER A 386 24.38 5.95 -9.12
CA SER A 386 24.86 6.26 -7.78
C SER A 386 24.10 5.40 -6.77
N ASP A 387 24.82 4.65 -5.93
CA ASP A 387 24.22 3.89 -4.83
C ASP A 387 23.79 4.87 -3.73
N ILE A 388 22.49 4.86 -3.41
CA ILE A 388 21.85 5.70 -2.41
C ILE A 388 21.35 4.78 -1.30
N VAL A 389 21.78 5.00 -0.07
CA VAL A 389 21.42 4.16 1.09
C VAL A 389 20.91 5.04 2.23
N PHE A 390 19.73 4.73 2.72
CA PHE A 390 19.17 5.24 3.97
C PHE A 390 19.36 4.21 5.07
N ASP A 391 20.04 4.58 6.16
CA ASP A 391 20.48 3.61 7.17
C ASP A 391 19.33 3.07 8.04
N ILE A 392 18.34 3.91 8.40
CA ILE A 392 17.19 3.52 9.25
C ILE A 392 16.01 3.02 8.40
N ALA A 393 15.68 3.72 7.32
CA ALA A 393 14.65 3.26 6.40
C ALA A 393 15.06 1.96 5.67
N SER A 394 16.35 1.59 5.78
CA SER A 394 16.94 0.37 5.20
C SER A 394 16.71 0.23 3.69
N ASP A 395 16.58 1.36 3.01
CA ASP A 395 16.35 1.41 1.58
C ASP A 395 17.68 1.59 0.83
N THR A 396 17.82 0.88 -0.29
CA THR A 396 19.00 0.94 -1.15
C THR A 396 18.55 1.11 -2.59
N LEU A 397 18.86 2.27 -3.15
CA LEU A 397 18.43 2.69 -4.48
C LEU A 397 19.62 2.98 -5.38
N GLN A 398 19.36 3.06 -6.69
CA GLN A 398 20.30 3.59 -7.66
C GLN A 398 19.68 4.75 -8.43
N SER A 399 20.46 5.81 -8.65
CA SER A 399 20.01 6.92 -9.48
C SER A 399 19.86 6.53 -10.95
N SER A 400 18.79 7.02 -11.58
CA SER A 400 18.49 6.88 -13.01
C SER A 400 19.53 7.58 -13.89
N ILE A 401 19.34 7.52 -15.21
CA ILE A 401 20.18 8.24 -16.18
C ILE A 401 20.15 9.77 -15.97
N ASP A 402 19.05 10.28 -15.43
CA ASP A 402 18.86 11.69 -15.11
C ASP A 402 19.31 12.05 -13.70
N GLY A 403 20.01 11.12 -13.01
CA GLY A 403 20.50 11.31 -11.66
C GLY A 403 19.43 11.28 -10.56
N LEU A 404 18.23 10.74 -10.86
CA LEU A 404 17.07 10.77 -9.99
C LEU A 404 16.83 9.42 -9.33
N ALA A 405 16.38 9.45 -8.06
CA ALA A 405 15.84 8.28 -7.37
C ALA A 405 14.74 8.72 -6.39
N ASN A 406 13.72 7.88 -6.23
CA ASN A 406 12.65 8.11 -5.27
C ASN A 406 12.72 7.08 -4.16
N ALA A 407 12.50 7.51 -2.92
CA ALA A 407 12.36 6.64 -1.75
C ALA A 407 11.14 7.02 -0.93
N GLY A 408 10.51 6.01 -0.31
CA GLY A 408 9.36 6.20 0.56
C GLY A 408 9.40 5.27 1.77
N THR A 409 8.90 5.73 2.91
CA THR A 409 8.84 4.93 4.14
C THR A 409 7.68 5.36 5.04
N HIS A 410 7.16 4.43 5.85
CA HIS A 410 6.20 4.74 6.92
C HIS A 410 6.83 5.50 8.11
N LEU A 411 8.15 5.61 8.15
CA LEU A 411 8.87 6.21 9.26
C LEU A 411 8.85 7.75 9.19
N SER A 412 8.85 8.38 10.36
CA SER A 412 9.02 9.84 10.51
C SER A 412 10.16 10.08 11.51
N VAL A 413 11.40 9.94 11.04
CA VAL A 413 12.61 9.91 11.89
C VAL A 413 13.76 10.66 11.24
N LEU A 414 14.74 11.06 12.06
CA LEU A 414 16.03 11.53 11.56
C LEU A 414 16.87 10.32 11.16
N ASP A 415 17.26 10.26 9.89
CA ASP A 415 18.03 9.18 9.28
C ASP A 415 19.39 9.68 8.78
N SER A 416 20.21 8.76 8.33
CA SER A 416 21.50 9.02 7.69
C SER A 416 21.46 8.53 6.25
N ILE A 417 21.74 9.41 5.30
CA ILE A 417 21.87 9.04 3.90
C ILE A 417 23.34 8.96 3.51
N SER A 418 23.72 7.95 2.75
CA SER A 418 25.00 7.87 2.04
C SER A 418 24.80 7.68 0.55
N VAL A 419 25.51 8.48 -0.26
CA VAL A 419 25.48 8.38 -1.73
C VAL A 419 26.88 8.10 -2.24
N LYS A 420 27.02 7.03 -3.04
CA LYS A 420 28.31 6.54 -3.55
C LYS A 420 28.26 6.36 -5.05
N LEU A 421 29.32 6.80 -5.71
CA LEU A 421 29.58 6.53 -7.12
C LEU A 421 31.08 6.33 -7.34
N ALA A 422 31.46 5.35 -8.15
CA ALA A 422 32.86 5.11 -8.48
C ALA A 422 33.48 6.36 -9.14
N GLY A 423 34.66 6.77 -8.66
CA GLY A 423 35.32 8.01 -9.12
C GLY A 423 34.85 9.30 -8.44
N PHE A 424 33.94 9.23 -7.47
CA PHE A 424 33.46 10.37 -6.69
C PHE A 424 33.69 10.16 -5.18
N VAL A 425 33.79 11.28 -4.47
CA VAL A 425 33.85 11.26 -3.01
C VAL A 425 32.46 10.89 -2.46
N THR A 426 32.40 9.89 -1.57
CA THR A 426 31.14 9.50 -0.93
C THR A 426 30.53 10.66 -0.17
N HIS A 427 29.28 10.98 -0.46
CA HIS A 427 28.49 11.92 0.31
C HIS A 427 27.84 11.22 1.50
N LYS A 428 27.81 11.89 2.64
CA LYS A 428 27.03 11.49 3.82
C LYS A 428 26.38 12.70 4.47
N SER A 429 25.11 12.63 4.77
CA SER A 429 24.37 13.67 5.47
C SER A 429 23.23 13.06 6.30
N ALA A 430 22.67 13.87 7.21
CA ALA A 430 21.43 13.55 7.88
C ALA A 430 20.25 13.95 6.96
N PHE A 431 19.18 13.16 7.03
CA PHE A 431 17.91 13.43 6.35
C PHE A 431 16.75 13.23 7.33
N GLN A 432 15.76 14.12 7.35
CA GLN A 432 14.58 14.01 8.19
C GLN A 432 13.40 13.49 7.38
N TRP A 433 13.02 12.25 7.61
CA TRP A 433 11.76 11.70 7.12
C TRP A 433 10.59 12.38 7.84
N GLN A 434 9.63 12.88 7.09
CA GLN A 434 8.46 13.58 7.62
C GLN A 434 7.18 13.08 6.96
N ALA A 435 6.27 12.53 7.76
CA ALA A 435 4.99 12.00 7.29
C ALA A 435 4.18 13.05 6.50
N GLY A 436 3.61 12.63 5.38
CA GLY A 436 2.83 13.48 4.47
C GLY A 436 3.64 14.43 3.59
N VAL A 437 4.97 14.42 3.71
CA VAL A 437 5.86 15.26 2.90
C VAL A 437 6.55 14.44 1.83
N PHE A 438 6.53 14.96 0.60
CA PHE A 438 7.39 14.51 -0.49
C PHE A 438 8.48 15.56 -0.68
N ASP A 439 9.63 15.33 -0.05
CA ASP A 439 10.76 16.28 -0.03
C ASP A 439 11.68 16.10 -1.24
N THR A 440 12.59 17.04 -1.47
CA THR A 440 13.64 16.93 -2.47
C THR A 440 15.01 17.10 -1.81
N LEU A 441 15.89 16.12 -2.02
CA LEU A 441 17.24 16.13 -1.50
C LEU A 441 18.25 16.20 -2.66
N GLU A 442 18.91 17.34 -2.77
CA GLU A 442 19.99 17.53 -3.73
C GLU A 442 21.34 17.04 -3.18
N VAL A 443 22.00 16.15 -3.91
CA VAL A 443 23.29 15.57 -3.54
C VAL A 443 24.33 15.86 -4.62
N ALA A 444 25.23 16.79 -4.31
CA ALA A 444 26.35 17.13 -5.16
C ALA A 444 27.56 16.23 -4.83
N LEU A 445 28.02 15.39 -5.77
CA LEU A 445 29.20 14.55 -5.60
C LEU A 445 30.44 15.23 -6.23
N LEU A 446 31.56 15.18 -5.51
CA LEU A 446 32.84 15.71 -6.00
C LEU A 446 33.64 14.59 -6.68
N ASN A 447 34.00 14.76 -7.96
CA ASN A 447 34.86 13.83 -8.67
C ASN A 447 36.26 13.79 -8.03
N VAL A 448 36.78 12.57 -7.76
CA VAL A 448 38.09 12.40 -7.08
C VAL A 448 39.27 12.96 -7.89
N ASN A 449 39.15 13.06 -9.22
CA ASN A 449 40.16 13.67 -10.07
C ASN A 449 40.20 15.20 -9.95
N ASN A 450 39.13 15.80 -9.44
CA ASN A 450 39.01 17.25 -9.16
C ASN A 450 39.43 17.58 -7.72
N VAL A 451 39.75 16.57 -6.90
CA VAL A 451 40.48 16.72 -5.64
C VAL A 451 41.95 16.91 -6.07
N GLY A 452 42.24 18.06 -6.62
CA GLY A 452 43.46 18.30 -7.33
C GLY A 452 44.70 18.32 -6.43
N ILE A 453 45.86 17.98 -7.02
CA ILE A 453 47.24 18.03 -6.49
C ILE A 453 47.59 19.44 -5.86
N GLN A 454 46.80 20.45 -6.06
CA GLN A 454 46.93 21.73 -5.32
C GLN A 454 46.71 21.57 -3.82
N ASP A 455 45.95 20.57 -3.35
CA ASP A 455 45.74 20.35 -1.91
C ASP A 455 46.89 19.56 -1.25
N ALA A 456 47.71 18.86 -1.98
CA ALA A 456 48.87 18.17 -1.42
C ALA A 456 49.94 19.11 -0.86
N ALA A 457 50.10 20.31 -1.44
CA ALA A 457 50.95 21.35 -0.91
C ALA A 457 50.31 22.20 0.19
N HIS A 458 48.94 22.11 0.32
CA HIS A 458 48.16 22.87 1.31
C HIS A 458 47.59 22.03 2.42
N SER A 459 47.84 20.70 2.40
CA SER A 459 47.36 19.76 3.44
C SER A 459 47.94 20.00 4.83
N ALA A 460 48.87 20.90 4.97
CA ALA A 460 49.47 21.29 6.24
C ALA A 460 48.69 22.39 6.97
N ILE A 461 47.71 23.07 6.33
CA ILE A 461 46.96 24.17 6.96
C ILE A 461 45.69 23.60 7.59
N VAL A 462 45.65 23.52 8.90
CA VAL A 462 44.51 23.03 9.69
C VAL A 462 43.99 24.18 10.57
N LEU A 463 42.69 24.37 10.59
CA LEU A 463 42.00 25.28 11.52
C LEU A 463 41.63 24.48 12.78
N GLN A 464 42.14 24.93 13.94
CA GLN A 464 41.88 24.23 15.22
C GLN A 464 41.85 25.21 16.42
N PRO A 465 41.01 24.94 17.42
CA PRO A 465 39.96 23.93 17.42
C PRO A 465 38.83 24.28 16.44
N ASN A 466 38.16 23.27 15.92
CA ASN A 466 36.94 23.40 15.15
C ASN A 466 36.04 22.19 15.45
N PRO A 467 34.96 22.35 16.21
CA PRO A 467 34.31 23.60 16.63
C PRO A 467 35.11 24.44 17.65
N ASN A 468 34.78 25.76 17.74
CA ASN A 468 35.43 26.69 18.62
C ASN A 468 34.46 27.77 19.17
N ASN A 469 34.93 28.60 20.10
CA ASN A 469 34.17 29.70 20.73
C ASN A 469 34.52 31.09 20.16
N GLY A 470 34.99 31.16 18.93
CA GLY A 470 35.43 32.40 18.26
C GLY A 470 36.93 32.67 18.35
N THR A 471 37.72 31.75 18.95
CA THR A 471 39.18 31.81 18.97
C THR A 471 39.75 30.50 18.44
N PHE A 472 40.57 30.54 17.41
CA PHE A 472 41.15 29.40 16.74
C PHE A 472 42.47 29.76 16.06
N GLN A 473 43.27 28.76 15.70
CA GLN A 473 44.52 28.94 14.98
C GLN A 473 44.53 28.24 13.63
N LEU A 474 45.36 28.74 12.73
CA LEU A 474 45.68 28.10 11.46
C LEU A 474 47.11 27.60 11.50
N THR A 475 47.31 26.29 11.37
CA THR A 475 48.68 25.76 11.27
C THR A 475 49.32 26.23 9.96
N SER A 476 50.63 26.50 9.97
CA SER A 476 51.42 26.82 8.78
C SER A 476 51.10 28.14 8.05
N VAL A 477 50.32 29.06 8.65
CA VAL A 477 50.09 30.44 8.15
C VAL A 477 50.38 31.41 9.26
N GLU A 478 51.52 32.10 9.18
CA GLU A 478 51.96 33.02 10.26
C GLU A 478 51.27 34.37 10.22
N ASP A 479 51.20 35.01 9.04
CA ASP A 479 50.58 36.30 8.81
C ASP A 479 49.72 36.29 7.56
N GLY A 480 48.63 37.08 7.59
CA GLY A 480 47.70 37.16 6.47
C GLY A 480 46.47 38.01 6.80
N ALA A 481 45.53 38.06 5.89
CA ALA A 481 44.22 38.66 6.10
C ALA A 481 43.12 37.61 6.11
N TYR A 482 42.13 37.80 6.94
CA TYR A 482 40.97 36.92 6.95
C TYR A 482 39.65 37.65 6.72
N GLN A 483 38.66 36.94 6.17
CA GLN A 483 37.27 37.37 6.04
C GLN A 483 36.38 36.25 6.55
N LEU A 484 35.49 36.56 7.51
CA LEU A 484 34.44 35.63 7.96
C LEU A 484 33.17 35.95 7.18
N MET A 485 32.54 34.89 6.66
CA MET A 485 31.30 34.96 5.87
C MET A 485 30.24 34.04 6.47
N ASP A 486 28.97 34.39 6.29
CA ASP A 486 27.85 33.49 6.56
C ASP A 486 27.62 32.49 5.39
N GLY A 487 26.63 31.59 5.54
CA GLY A 487 26.30 30.60 4.54
C GLY A 487 25.81 31.14 3.19
N SER A 488 25.43 32.41 3.14
CA SER A 488 25.07 33.11 1.90
C SER A 488 26.26 33.81 1.21
N GLY A 489 27.46 33.72 1.79
CA GLY A 489 28.67 34.40 1.31
C GLY A 489 28.75 35.87 1.71
N ARG A 490 27.82 36.37 2.54
CA ARG A 490 27.86 37.74 3.04
C ARG A 490 29.01 37.89 4.05
N ARG A 491 29.90 38.86 3.84
CA ARG A 491 31.01 39.16 4.74
C ARG A 491 30.47 39.73 6.06
N LEU A 492 30.88 39.12 7.17
CA LEU A 492 30.50 39.48 8.53
C LEU A 492 31.62 40.24 9.26
N GLU A 493 32.86 39.81 9.09
CA GLU A 493 34.03 40.36 9.75
C GLU A 493 35.27 40.22 8.87
N GLU A 494 36.22 41.12 9.03
CA GLU A 494 37.57 41.01 8.45
C GLU A 494 38.65 41.47 9.43
N GLY A 495 39.84 40.93 9.29
CA GLY A 495 40.97 41.25 10.15
C GLY A 495 42.27 40.68 9.64
N LEU A 496 43.32 40.87 10.44
CA LEU A 496 44.64 40.33 10.17
C LEU A 496 44.87 39.10 11.03
N LEU A 497 45.41 38.06 10.40
CA LEU A 497 45.98 36.90 11.07
C LEU A 497 47.38 37.28 11.54
N SER A 498 47.68 37.06 12.82
CA SER A 498 49.02 37.29 13.38
C SER A 498 49.41 36.10 14.26
N LYS A 499 50.61 35.57 14.02
CA LYS A 499 51.15 34.43 14.78
C LYS A 499 50.19 33.24 14.85
N HIS A 500 49.57 32.88 13.74
CA HIS A 500 48.65 31.78 13.57
C HIS A 500 47.26 31.94 14.23
N TRP A 501 47.01 32.94 15.08
CA TRP A 501 45.77 33.07 15.83
C TRP A 501 44.79 34.04 15.21
N ILE A 502 43.51 33.66 15.24
CA ILE A 502 42.37 34.54 14.98
C ILE A 502 41.47 34.51 16.20
N THR A 503 41.13 35.71 16.69
CA THR A 503 40.07 35.92 17.67
C THR A 503 39.05 36.84 17.03
N LEU A 504 37.82 36.35 16.88
CA LEU A 504 36.74 37.15 16.29
C LEU A 504 36.38 38.31 17.21
N LYS A 505 36.21 39.48 16.63
CA LYS A 505 35.91 40.73 17.34
C LYS A 505 34.49 40.77 17.87
N ASN A 506 33.58 40.11 17.16
CA ASN A 506 32.17 40.09 17.49
C ASN A 506 31.75 38.69 17.93
N LYS A 507 30.70 38.61 18.75
CA LYS A 507 30.04 37.33 19.05
C LYS A 507 29.02 37.05 17.97
N TYR A 508 29.12 35.89 17.34
CA TYR A 508 28.20 35.41 16.33
C TYR A 508 27.33 34.29 16.93
N ALA A 509 26.15 34.11 16.33
CA ALA A 509 25.28 32.98 16.71
C ALA A 509 25.97 31.62 16.47
N HIS A 510 25.52 30.59 17.18
CA HIS A 510 26.02 29.22 16.94
C HIS A 510 25.68 28.80 15.51
N GLY A 511 26.64 28.15 14.85
CA GLY A 511 26.43 27.72 13.48
C GLY A 511 27.73 27.60 12.70
N THR A 512 27.57 27.21 11.42
CA THR A 512 28.68 27.10 10.48
C THR A 512 28.85 28.39 9.72
N TYR A 513 30.11 28.87 9.67
CA TYR A 513 30.57 30.03 8.95
C TYR A 513 31.71 29.64 8.03
N TYR A 514 32.10 30.54 7.12
CA TYR A 514 33.19 30.30 6.20
C TYR A 514 34.27 31.39 6.41
N LEU A 515 35.49 30.91 6.73
CA LEU A 515 36.65 31.77 6.92
C LEU A 515 37.51 31.72 5.67
N ARG A 516 37.57 32.82 4.91
CA ARG A 516 38.53 32.99 3.83
C ARG A 516 39.79 33.64 4.39
N VAL A 517 40.92 32.97 4.21
CA VAL A 517 42.25 33.48 4.63
C VAL A 517 43.10 33.69 3.40
N GLN A 518 43.79 34.85 3.37
CA GLN A 518 44.71 35.22 2.30
C GLN A 518 46.09 35.50 2.89
N TRP A 519 47.11 34.87 2.36
CA TRP A 519 48.52 35.06 2.73
C TRP A 519 49.38 35.06 1.45
N GLY A 520 50.21 36.08 1.30
CA GLY A 520 50.94 36.30 0.04
C GLY A 520 49.99 36.37 -1.16
N SER A 521 50.25 35.57 -2.18
CA SER A 521 49.40 35.44 -3.38
C SER A 521 48.35 34.33 -3.24
N GLN A 522 48.28 33.64 -2.10
CA GLN A 522 47.42 32.47 -1.87
C GLN A 522 46.18 32.83 -1.06
N ALA A 523 45.06 32.11 -1.26
CA ALA A 523 43.87 32.19 -0.45
C ALA A 523 43.20 30.83 -0.29
N LYS A 524 42.67 30.56 0.90
CA LYS A 524 41.89 29.34 1.17
C LYS A 524 40.69 29.66 2.05
N THR A 525 39.58 28.92 1.84
CA THR A 525 38.37 29.04 2.65
C THR A 525 38.21 27.80 3.53
N PHE A 526 37.88 27.99 4.79
CA PHE A 526 37.71 26.95 5.79
C PHE A 526 36.29 27.06 6.38
N PRO A 527 35.59 25.96 6.56
CA PRO A 527 34.39 25.94 7.39
C PRO A 527 34.80 26.15 8.87
N VAL A 528 34.11 27.02 9.56
CA VAL A 528 34.31 27.32 10.99
C VAL A 528 33.01 27.09 11.73
N MET A 529 33.01 26.19 12.66
CA MET A 529 31.85 25.94 13.49
C MET A 529 32.00 26.68 14.81
N LEU A 530 31.12 27.65 15.08
CA LEU A 530 31.07 28.40 16.33
C LEU A 530 30.09 27.72 17.28
N LEU A 531 30.58 27.48 18.51
CA LEU A 531 29.80 26.95 19.63
C LEU A 531 29.52 28.05 20.66
N PRO A 532 28.59 27.82 21.63
CA PRO A 532 28.25 28.77 22.69
C PRO A 532 29.45 29.17 23.55
#